data_6d4750880621ed921775618eb2bc0317
#
_entry.id   6d4750880621ed921775618eb2bc0317
#
_cell.length_a   1.000
_cell.length_b   1.000
_cell.length_c   1.000
_cell.angle_alpha   90.00
_cell.angle_beta   90.00
_cell.angle_gamma   90.00
#
_symmetry.space_group_name_H-M   'P 1'
#
loop_
_entity.id
_entity.type
_entity.pdbx_description
1 polymer ?
#
loop_
_entity_poly.entity_id
_entity_poly.type
_entity_poly.pdbx_seq_one_letter_code
_entity_poly.pdbx_strand_id
1 'polypeptide(L)'
;MKRITILVVASLLLVAPVVPSVASSVVTGNPELSYSVADDTFQPNEEVRLTVVATNDGNIEDGGVGRFEDQVQTARSVRMDVQEGQINAPIDVKSGTVTTGSIGPGGVAEFGFNLEIGDAEPGTYTVPVDVTYRHARAVIYEGSTAAPSETEYVWLNKERTVDLTIRIEETSTFDIVSEGTNELFAGDTGTLAFEIKNTGTQTARNATLRLASRATGLYFGSPANPSPENGVFVESLEPGETESVSVQVGATDDLSPGNYPVDTVVAYRDESDISRESDTLTAGVQVRHKRTFSMEGLETQNFRVDESEARITGRVVNTGPGVARNVVVRMRGEGAAVPTNGEAAVGTLEPDESAPVNFTAAIPDEAEPGSNSFAFEVEYENADGDVR
;
A
#
# COMPACT_ATOMS: atom_id res chain seq x y z
N MET A 1 31.58 -101.80 77.59
CA MET A 1 31.69 -100.40 78.00
C MET A 1 31.58 -99.57 76.74
N LYS A 2 30.40 -99.00 76.51
CA LYS A 2 30.17 -98.14 75.32
C LYS A 2 30.37 -96.68 75.73
N ARG A 3 31.28 -96.01 75.06
CA ARG A 3 31.51 -94.54 75.24
C ARG A 3 30.55 -93.79 74.31
N ILE A 4 29.72 -92.95 74.86
CA ILE A 4 28.86 -92.08 74.16
C ILE A 4 29.57 -90.74 74.02
N THR A 5 29.84 -90.33 72.77
CA THR A 5 30.39 -89.04 72.43
C THR A 5 29.25 -88.11 72.09
N ILE A 6 29.07 -87.04 72.87
CA ILE A 6 28.05 -86.00 72.65
C ILE A 6 28.69 -84.96 71.73
N LEU A 7 28.11 -84.75 70.53
CA LEU A 7 28.47 -83.73 69.64
C LEU A 7 27.61 -82.45 69.86
N VAL A 8 28.22 -81.43 70.36
CA VAL A 8 27.53 -80.11 70.51
C VAL A 8 27.66 -79.34 69.15
N VAL A 9 26.58 -79.19 68.44
CA VAL A 9 26.48 -78.37 67.28
C VAL A 9 26.13 -76.97 67.73
N ALA A 10 27.09 -76.03 67.65
CA ALA A 10 26.86 -74.60 67.84
C ALA A 10 26.30 -73.99 66.56
N SER A 11 25.02 -73.67 66.58
CA SER A 11 24.35 -72.91 65.44
C SER A 11 24.73 -71.45 65.52
N LEU A 12 25.61 -70.99 64.58
CA LEU A 12 25.94 -69.59 64.41
C LEU A 12 24.80 -68.97 63.63
N LEU A 13 23.90 -68.19 64.27
CA LEU A 13 22.92 -67.34 63.59
C LEU A 13 23.66 -66.16 62.91
N LEU A 14 23.82 -66.18 61.61
CA LEU A 14 24.20 -65.03 60.83
C LEU A 14 22.95 -64.08 60.79
N VAL A 15 22.97 -63.00 61.58
CA VAL A 15 22.07 -61.89 61.39
C VAL A 15 22.61 -61.06 60.26
N ALA A 16 22.12 -61.25 59.03
CA ALA A 16 22.38 -60.34 57.92
C ALA A 16 21.72 -58.95 58.24
N PRO A 17 22.41 -57.83 58.09
CA PRO A 17 21.77 -56.55 58.23
C PRO A 17 20.73 -56.43 57.10
N VAL A 18 19.47 -56.26 57.43
CA VAL A 18 18.41 -55.84 56.53
C VAL A 18 18.70 -54.38 56.22
N VAL A 19 19.34 -54.12 55.10
CA VAL A 19 19.43 -52.78 54.56
C VAL A 19 18.03 -52.46 54.07
N PRO A 20 17.34 -51.45 54.61
CA PRO A 20 16.06 -51.06 54.09
C PRO A 20 16.28 -50.62 52.64
N SER A 21 15.70 -51.35 51.70
CA SER A 21 15.60 -50.91 50.32
C SER A 21 14.73 -49.65 50.30
N VAL A 22 15.30 -48.48 50.14
CA VAL A 22 14.51 -47.29 49.89
C VAL A 22 13.83 -47.48 48.53
N ALA A 23 12.50 -47.62 48.56
CA ALA A 23 11.74 -47.74 47.34
C ALA A 23 11.77 -46.37 46.64
N SER A 24 12.38 -46.33 45.46
CA SER A 24 12.33 -45.16 44.59
C SER A 24 10.94 -45.08 43.94
N SER A 25 10.35 -43.90 43.95
CA SER A 25 9.08 -43.60 43.28
C SER A 25 9.40 -42.81 41.98
N VAL A 26 8.55 -42.99 41.00
CA VAL A 26 8.71 -42.36 39.66
C VAL A 26 7.41 -41.62 39.33
N VAL A 27 7.56 -40.39 38.81
CA VAL A 27 6.49 -39.65 38.16
C VAL A 27 6.83 -39.58 36.67
N THR A 28 5.91 -40.00 35.84
CA THR A 28 6.07 -39.95 34.37
C THR A 28 4.94 -39.20 33.71
N GLY A 29 5.25 -38.55 32.59
CA GLY A 29 4.29 -37.78 31.80
C GLY A 29 4.96 -37.10 30.61
N ASN A 30 4.17 -36.34 29.92
CA ASN A 30 4.64 -35.54 28.78
C ASN A 30 3.77 -34.31 28.58
N PRO A 31 4.34 -33.22 28.01
CA PRO A 31 3.54 -32.14 27.46
C PRO A 31 2.72 -32.63 26.27
N GLU A 32 1.48 -32.17 26.18
CA GLU A 32 0.60 -32.41 25.03
C GLU A 32 0.30 -31.05 24.36
N LEU A 33 1.12 -30.70 23.38
CA LEU A 33 1.01 -29.42 22.70
C LEU A 33 0.07 -29.53 21.51
N SER A 34 -0.93 -28.65 21.46
CA SER A 34 -1.80 -28.37 20.32
C SER A 34 -1.49 -26.99 19.76
N TYR A 35 -1.77 -26.78 18.48
CA TYR A 35 -1.42 -25.56 17.76
C TYR A 35 -2.59 -25.07 16.93
N SER A 36 -2.78 -23.76 16.91
CA SER A 36 -3.76 -23.07 16.08
C SER A 36 -3.20 -21.75 15.58
N VAL A 37 -3.78 -21.22 14.52
CA VAL A 37 -3.49 -19.88 14.00
C VAL A 37 -4.55 -18.93 14.52
N ALA A 38 -4.17 -17.75 14.99
CA ALA A 38 -5.11 -16.76 15.51
C ALA A 38 -5.93 -16.12 14.38
N ASP A 39 -5.25 -15.68 13.31
CA ASP A 39 -5.83 -15.20 12.06
C ASP A 39 -5.26 -16.05 10.94
N ASP A 40 -6.10 -16.75 10.23
CA ASP A 40 -5.73 -17.71 9.19
C ASP A 40 -6.02 -17.23 7.76
N THR A 41 -6.52 -15.99 7.61
CA THR A 41 -6.99 -15.44 6.35
C THR A 41 -6.24 -14.17 6.00
N PHE A 42 -5.61 -14.15 4.82
CA PHE A 42 -4.74 -13.09 4.34
C PHE A 42 -5.04 -12.72 2.89
N GLN A 43 -4.52 -11.57 2.43
CA GLN A 43 -4.63 -11.12 1.05
C GLN A 43 -3.29 -11.31 0.30
N PRO A 44 -3.30 -11.47 -1.03
CA PRO A 44 -2.08 -11.43 -1.81
C PRO A 44 -1.42 -10.04 -1.78
N ASN A 45 -0.10 -10.00 -1.96
CA ASN A 45 0.73 -8.79 -1.94
C ASN A 45 0.68 -8.01 -0.61
N GLU A 46 0.60 -8.70 0.52
CA GLU A 46 0.51 -8.12 1.86
C GLU A 46 1.65 -8.60 2.78
N GLU A 47 2.18 -7.68 3.61
CA GLU A 47 3.02 -8.05 4.75
C GLU A 47 2.15 -8.31 5.97
N VAL A 48 2.20 -9.53 6.50
CA VAL A 48 1.32 -9.99 7.57
C VAL A 48 2.09 -10.59 8.74
N ARG A 49 1.45 -10.64 9.89
CA ARG A 49 1.94 -11.36 11.05
C ARG A 49 1.12 -12.61 11.31
N LEU A 50 1.68 -13.78 10.96
CA LEU A 50 1.13 -15.08 11.36
C LEU A 50 1.35 -15.30 12.85
N THR A 51 0.28 -15.37 13.63
CA THR A 51 0.35 -15.67 15.07
C THR A 51 -0.08 -17.10 15.35
N VAL A 52 0.88 -17.92 15.76
CA VAL A 52 0.65 -19.31 16.14
C VAL A 52 0.44 -19.39 17.65
N VAL A 53 -0.66 -19.95 18.05
CA VAL A 53 -1.03 -20.19 19.46
C VAL A 53 -0.74 -21.65 19.81
N ALA A 54 0.13 -21.88 20.78
CA ALA A 54 0.42 -23.20 21.33
C ALA A 54 -0.24 -23.36 22.71
N THR A 55 -1.03 -24.40 22.87
CA THR A 55 -1.67 -24.76 24.14
C THR A 55 -1.10 -26.10 24.62
N ASN A 56 -0.82 -26.22 25.93
CA ASN A 56 -0.31 -27.44 26.53
C ASN A 56 -1.35 -28.04 27.50
N ASP A 57 -2.00 -29.10 27.12
CA ASP A 57 -2.96 -29.79 27.99
C ASP A 57 -2.27 -30.65 29.07
N GLY A 58 -1.04 -31.09 28.79
CA GLY A 58 -0.27 -31.97 29.66
C GLY A 58 -0.87 -33.36 29.80
N ASN A 59 -0.05 -34.36 30.05
CA ASN A 59 -0.49 -35.72 30.29
C ASN A 59 0.39 -36.37 31.35
N ILE A 60 -0.24 -37.01 32.38
CA ILE A 60 0.43 -37.79 33.42
C ILE A 60 0.18 -39.27 33.13
N GLU A 61 1.24 -40.04 33.08
CA GLU A 61 1.19 -41.49 32.91
C GLU A 61 1.23 -42.18 34.29
N ASP A 62 2.23 -41.80 35.12
CA ASP A 62 2.33 -42.24 36.51
C ASP A 62 2.41 -41.02 37.44
N GLY A 63 1.42 -40.83 38.29
CA GLY A 63 1.33 -39.68 39.18
C GLY A 63 2.13 -39.85 40.46
N GLY A 64 2.22 -38.76 41.25
CA GLY A 64 2.93 -38.78 42.53
C GLY A 64 2.92 -37.43 43.23
N VAL A 65 4.06 -36.77 43.34
CA VAL A 65 4.17 -35.45 43.93
C VAL A 65 3.79 -34.37 42.89
N GLY A 66 2.78 -33.56 43.17
CA GLY A 66 2.21 -32.59 42.21
C GLY A 66 3.25 -31.67 41.54
N ARG A 67 4.25 -31.17 42.30
CA ARG A 67 5.35 -30.38 41.69
C ARG A 67 6.16 -31.17 40.67
N PHE A 68 6.24 -32.51 40.76
CA PHE A 68 6.93 -33.35 39.76
C PHE A 68 6.00 -33.69 38.61
N GLU A 69 4.70 -33.78 38.85
CA GLU A 69 3.66 -33.86 37.80
C GLU A 69 3.72 -32.63 36.90
N ASP A 70 3.81 -31.43 37.44
CA ASP A 70 4.01 -30.19 36.67
C ASP A 70 5.31 -30.24 35.85
N GLN A 71 6.39 -30.79 36.40
CA GLN A 71 7.68 -30.88 35.72
C GLN A 71 7.65 -31.76 34.45
N VAL A 72 6.98 -32.92 34.53
CA VAL A 72 6.88 -33.87 33.42
C VAL A 72 5.94 -33.38 32.34
N GLN A 73 4.93 -32.57 32.70
CA GLN A 73 3.97 -31.98 31.77
C GLN A 73 4.44 -30.64 31.14
N THR A 74 5.52 -30.02 31.65
CA THR A 74 5.99 -28.73 31.16
C THR A 74 6.89 -28.88 29.96
N ALA A 75 6.50 -28.28 28.83
CA ALA A 75 7.37 -28.06 27.70
C ALA A 75 8.30 -26.87 27.96
N ARG A 76 9.62 -27.08 27.84
CA ARG A 76 10.67 -26.08 28.16
C ARG A 76 11.44 -25.69 26.91
N SER A 77 11.86 -24.42 26.85
CA SER A 77 12.64 -23.89 25.75
C SER A 77 11.99 -24.19 24.40
N VAL A 78 10.68 -23.89 24.31
CA VAL A 78 9.90 -24.15 23.10
C VAL A 78 10.36 -23.20 22.00
N ARG A 79 10.67 -23.75 20.83
CA ARG A 79 11.11 -23.02 19.65
C ARG A 79 10.23 -23.43 18.48
N MET A 80 9.94 -22.47 17.64
CA MET A 80 9.23 -22.67 16.37
C MET A 80 10.00 -22.02 15.23
N ASP A 81 10.05 -22.72 14.09
CA ASP A 81 10.71 -22.28 12.89
C ASP A 81 9.86 -22.62 11.67
N VAL A 82 9.52 -21.62 10.86
CA VAL A 82 8.70 -21.85 9.66
C VAL A 82 9.59 -22.38 8.56
N GLN A 83 9.17 -23.48 7.93
CA GLN A 83 9.89 -24.14 6.86
C GLN A 83 9.51 -23.53 5.49
N GLU A 84 10.01 -22.33 5.20
CA GLU A 84 9.72 -21.55 3.99
C GLU A 84 9.85 -22.37 2.72
N GLY A 85 10.94 -23.12 2.57
CA GLY A 85 11.19 -23.94 1.38
C GLY A 85 10.20 -25.09 1.15
N GLN A 86 9.26 -25.32 2.06
CA GLN A 86 8.20 -26.34 1.96
C GLN A 86 6.81 -25.71 1.77
N ILE A 87 6.70 -24.39 1.76
CA ILE A 87 5.45 -23.68 1.47
C ILE A 87 5.25 -23.66 -0.04
N ASN A 88 4.11 -24.21 -0.52
CA ASN A 88 3.81 -24.25 -1.94
C ASN A 88 3.00 -23.00 -2.36
N ALA A 89 3.53 -21.82 -2.06
CA ALA A 89 2.99 -20.52 -2.43
C ALA A 89 4.12 -19.48 -2.44
N PRO A 90 3.99 -18.33 -3.12
CA PRO A 90 4.94 -17.24 -3.08
C PRO A 90 4.83 -16.48 -1.74
N ILE A 91 5.31 -17.11 -0.67
CA ILE A 91 5.30 -16.57 0.69
C ILE A 91 6.73 -16.58 1.21
N ASP A 92 7.26 -15.40 1.49
CA ASP A 92 8.57 -15.19 2.08
C ASP A 92 8.46 -15.03 3.60
N VAL A 93 9.31 -15.77 4.34
CA VAL A 93 9.35 -15.69 5.80
C VAL A 93 10.42 -14.69 6.23
N LYS A 94 10.00 -13.55 6.75
CA LYS A 94 10.92 -12.48 7.21
C LYS A 94 11.40 -12.67 8.66
N SER A 95 10.83 -13.63 9.39
CA SER A 95 11.21 -13.96 10.77
C SER A 95 12.07 -15.21 10.81
N GLY A 96 13.09 -15.21 11.66
CA GLY A 96 13.79 -16.44 12.02
C GLY A 96 13.06 -17.23 13.09
N THR A 97 13.77 -18.20 13.71
CA THR A 97 13.26 -19.03 14.81
C THR A 97 12.72 -18.17 15.96
N VAL A 98 11.47 -18.37 16.34
CA VAL A 98 10.81 -17.74 17.48
C VAL A 98 10.88 -18.66 18.71
N THR A 99 11.21 -18.11 19.87
CA THR A 99 11.39 -18.89 21.10
C THR A 99 10.54 -18.36 22.24
N THR A 100 9.99 -19.27 23.06
CA THR A 100 9.40 -18.93 24.36
C THR A 100 10.07 -19.71 25.48
N GLY A 101 9.84 -19.33 26.72
CA GLY A 101 10.42 -19.99 27.89
C GLY A 101 9.89 -21.40 28.12
N SER A 102 8.79 -21.50 28.84
CA SER A 102 8.14 -22.77 29.19
C SER A 102 6.63 -22.65 29.10
N ILE A 103 5.99 -23.69 28.63
CA ILE A 103 4.53 -23.84 28.62
C ILE A 103 4.16 -24.96 29.59
N GLY A 104 3.64 -24.60 30.76
CA GLY A 104 3.16 -25.56 31.76
C GLY A 104 1.81 -26.18 31.39
N PRO A 105 1.33 -27.16 32.12
CA PRO A 105 0.00 -27.74 31.90
C PRO A 105 -1.09 -26.67 32.01
N GLY A 106 -2.04 -26.64 31.08
CA GLY A 106 -3.05 -25.57 30.92
C GLY A 106 -2.51 -24.24 30.45
N GLY A 107 -1.22 -24.13 30.14
CA GLY A 107 -0.58 -22.91 29.67
C GLY A 107 -0.75 -22.67 28.17
N VAL A 108 -0.71 -21.38 27.77
CA VAL A 108 -0.79 -20.93 26.38
C VAL A 108 0.41 -20.03 26.09
N ALA A 109 0.94 -20.12 24.88
CA ALA A 109 1.99 -19.22 24.39
C ALA A 109 1.74 -18.85 22.92
N GLU A 110 2.11 -17.62 22.55
CA GLU A 110 1.98 -17.09 21.19
C GLU A 110 3.36 -16.96 20.55
N PHE A 111 3.42 -17.29 19.26
CA PHE A 111 4.61 -17.18 18.41
C PHE A 111 4.22 -16.40 17.16
N GLY A 112 4.85 -15.26 16.96
CA GLY A 112 4.56 -14.38 15.83
C GLY A 112 5.65 -14.46 14.76
N PHE A 113 5.23 -14.70 13.52
CA PHE A 113 6.08 -14.73 12.34
C PHE A 113 5.65 -13.62 11.39
N ASN A 114 6.59 -12.83 10.89
CA ASN A 114 6.31 -11.87 9.83
C ASN A 114 6.50 -12.58 8.49
N LEU A 115 5.46 -12.53 7.68
CA LEU A 115 5.41 -13.11 6.34
C LEU A 115 5.18 -11.99 5.33
N GLU A 116 5.77 -12.09 4.16
CA GLU A 116 5.41 -11.34 2.96
C GLU A 116 4.70 -12.32 2.01
N ILE A 117 3.43 -12.08 1.77
CA ILE A 117 2.63 -12.84 0.82
C ILE A 117 2.79 -12.14 -0.52
N GLY A 118 3.38 -12.82 -1.50
CA GLY A 118 3.51 -12.31 -2.85
C GLY A 118 2.21 -12.43 -3.65
N ASP A 119 2.34 -12.50 -4.96
CA ASP A 119 1.21 -12.70 -5.89
C ASP A 119 0.74 -14.18 -5.82
N ALA A 120 0.09 -14.51 -4.71
CA ALA A 120 -0.43 -15.86 -4.45
C ALA A 120 -1.85 -15.99 -4.99
N GLU A 121 -2.12 -17.08 -5.70
CA GLU A 121 -3.49 -17.41 -6.11
C GLU A 121 -4.39 -17.62 -4.88
N PRO A 122 -5.67 -17.25 -4.94
CA PRO A 122 -6.64 -17.56 -3.88
C PRO A 122 -6.73 -19.06 -3.61
N GLY A 123 -6.76 -19.41 -2.33
CA GLY A 123 -6.78 -20.82 -1.96
C GLY A 123 -6.35 -21.10 -0.54
N THR A 124 -6.24 -22.37 -0.22
CA THR A 124 -5.78 -22.84 1.10
C THR A 124 -4.37 -23.39 0.96
N TYR A 125 -3.47 -22.89 1.80
CA TYR A 125 -2.06 -23.24 1.80
C TYR A 125 -1.64 -23.80 3.14
N THR A 126 -0.66 -24.71 3.09
CA THR A 126 -0.06 -25.31 4.28
C THR A 126 1.26 -24.62 4.59
N VAL A 127 1.42 -24.20 5.83
CA VAL A 127 2.64 -23.61 6.37
C VAL A 127 3.23 -24.59 7.38
N PRO A 128 4.26 -25.37 7.00
CA PRO A 128 4.91 -26.30 7.93
C PRO A 128 5.81 -25.55 8.88
N VAL A 129 5.68 -25.88 10.18
CA VAL A 129 6.43 -25.28 11.28
C VAL A 129 7.13 -26.37 12.08
N ASP A 130 8.44 -26.29 12.18
CA ASP A 130 9.21 -27.16 13.06
C ASP A 130 9.12 -26.66 14.51
N VAL A 131 8.68 -27.54 15.39
CA VAL A 131 8.54 -27.27 16.82
C VAL A 131 9.51 -28.13 17.59
N THR A 132 10.37 -27.50 18.37
CA THR A 132 11.33 -28.19 19.23
C THR A 132 11.14 -27.76 20.69
N TYR A 133 11.18 -28.71 21.61
CA TYR A 133 11.15 -28.46 23.04
C TYR A 133 11.80 -29.60 23.80
N ARG A 134 12.09 -29.37 25.08
CA ARG A 134 12.51 -30.45 26.01
C ARG A 134 11.56 -30.55 27.20
N HIS A 135 11.43 -31.74 27.74
CA HIS A 135 10.67 -31.96 28.97
C HIS A 135 11.32 -33.04 29.84
N ALA A 136 10.99 -33.07 31.11
CA ALA A 136 11.34 -34.20 31.98
C ALA A 136 10.38 -35.36 31.68
N ARG A 137 10.86 -36.43 31.03
CA ARG A 137 10.07 -37.63 30.74
C ARG A 137 9.73 -38.39 32.01
N ALA A 138 10.65 -38.35 33.00
CA ALA A 138 10.45 -38.95 34.30
C ALA A 138 11.14 -38.14 35.39
N VAL A 139 10.58 -38.15 36.58
CA VAL A 139 11.22 -37.66 37.80
C VAL A 139 11.26 -38.83 38.80
N ILE A 140 12.47 -39.26 39.11
CA ILE A 140 12.74 -40.35 40.06
C ILE A 140 13.08 -39.72 41.40
N TYR A 141 12.46 -40.14 42.48
CA TYR A 141 12.73 -39.61 43.79
C TYR A 141 12.65 -40.68 44.85
N GLU A 142 13.35 -40.50 45.99
CA GLU A 142 13.29 -41.33 47.17
C GLU A 142 12.48 -40.63 48.25
N GLY A 143 12.01 -41.42 49.24
CA GLY A 143 11.21 -40.92 50.34
C GLY A 143 9.71 -40.91 50.09
N SER A 144 8.97 -40.22 50.96
CA SER A 144 7.51 -40.13 50.83
C SER A 144 7.08 -38.97 49.92
N THR A 145 5.83 -38.99 49.44
CA THR A 145 5.24 -37.91 48.68
C THR A 145 5.24 -36.56 49.42
N ALA A 146 5.23 -36.61 50.78
CA ALA A 146 5.29 -35.39 51.61
C ALA A 146 6.71 -34.87 51.82
N ALA A 147 7.72 -35.74 51.74
CA ALA A 147 9.13 -35.39 51.93
C ALA A 147 10.01 -36.14 50.92
N PRO A 148 9.95 -35.80 49.63
CA PRO A 148 10.80 -36.43 48.63
C PRO A 148 12.24 -35.95 48.76
N SER A 149 13.20 -36.86 48.58
CA SER A 149 14.64 -36.63 48.61
C SER A 149 15.30 -37.27 47.37
N GLU A 150 16.55 -36.97 47.11
CA GLU A 150 17.36 -37.53 46.00
C GLU A 150 16.57 -37.56 44.65
N THR A 151 16.34 -36.37 44.06
CA THR A 151 15.56 -36.24 42.84
C THR A 151 16.44 -36.31 41.61
N GLU A 152 16.14 -37.23 40.69
CA GLU A 152 16.76 -37.36 39.39
C GLU A 152 15.74 -37.04 38.28
N TYR A 153 16.17 -36.30 37.25
CA TYR A 153 15.36 -35.92 36.08
C TYR A 153 15.83 -36.64 34.84
N VAL A 154 14.96 -37.35 34.17
CA VAL A 154 15.24 -37.94 32.85
C VAL A 154 14.69 -37.00 31.78
N TRP A 155 15.60 -36.30 31.09
CA TRP A 155 15.23 -35.31 30.07
C TRP A 155 15.08 -35.93 28.69
N LEU A 156 14.06 -35.46 27.94
CA LEU A 156 13.81 -35.82 26.56
C LEU A 156 13.66 -34.57 25.72
N ASN A 157 14.31 -34.55 24.54
CA ASN A 157 14.08 -33.55 23.52
C ASN A 157 13.02 -34.09 22.54
N LYS A 158 12.12 -33.22 22.15
CA LYS A 158 11.10 -33.49 21.14
C LYS A 158 11.25 -32.52 19.99
N GLU A 159 11.07 -33.04 18.80
CA GLU A 159 11.04 -32.32 17.54
C GLU A 159 9.90 -32.89 16.70
N ARG A 160 9.11 -32.01 16.12
CA ARG A 160 8.03 -32.38 15.20
C ARG A 160 7.71 -31.22 14.27
N THR A 161 7.36 -31.53 13.04
CA THR A 161 6.77 -30.59 12.11
C THR A 161 5.25 -30.58 12.31
N VAL A 162 4.67 -29.38 12.29
CA VAL A 162 3.23 -29.14 12.41
C VAL A 162 2.80 -28.39 11.17
N ASP A 163 1.80 -28.90 10.49
CA ASP A 163 1.19 -28.27 9.33
C ASP A 163 0.11 -27.30 9.79
N LEU A 164 0.35 -26.02 9.63
CA LEU A 164 -0.64 -24.96 9.86
C LEU A 164 -1.33 -24.64 8.54
N THR A 165 -2.60 -24.31 8.62
CA THR A 165 -3.40 -23.96 7.44
C THR A 165 -3.65 -22.46 7.45
N ILE A 166 -3.40 -21.82 6.31
CA ILE A 166 -3.79 -20.43 6.04
C ILE A 166 -4.60 -20.38 4.75
N ARG A 167 -5.38 -19.33 4.59
CA ARG A 167 -6.21 -19.06 3.43
C ARG A 167 -5.83 -17.74 2.81
N ILE A 168 -5.58 -17.74 1.51
CA ILE A 168 -5.46 -16.51 0.72
C ILE A 168 -6.83 -16.24 0.10
N GLU A 169 -7.39 -15.05 0.37
CA GLU A 169 -8.70 -14.65 -0.16
C GLU A 169 -8.61 -14.15 -1.59
N GLU A 170 -9.72 -14.24 -2.29
CA GLU A 170 -9.93 -13.52 -3.54
C GLU A 170 -10.02 -12.02 -3.24
N THR A 171 -9.37 -11.21 -4.06
CA THR A 171 -9.38 -9.75 -3.89
C THR A 171 -9.36 -9.07 -5.26
N SER A 172 -9.83 -7.82 -5.30
CA SER A 172 -9.66 -6.94 -6.45
C SER A 172 -8.45 -6.05 -6.19
N THR A 173 -7.46 -6.13 -7.06
CA THR A 173 -6.30 -5.24 -7.09
C THR A 173 -6.29 -4.47 -8.39
N PHE A 174 -5.67 -3.31 -8.42
CA PHE A 174 -5.74 -2.42 -9.57
C PHE A 174 -4.38 -1.86 -9.92
N ASP A 175 -4.15 -1.68 -11.24
CA ASP A 175 -2.99 -0.99 -11.78
C ASP A 175 -3.40 0.02 -12.84
N ILE A 176 -2.64 1.10 -12.96
CA ILE A 176 -2.70 2.00 -14.12
C ILE A 176 -1.77 1.42 -15.18
N VAL A 177 -2.35 0.89 -16.26
CA VAL A 177 -1.61 0.14 -17.30
C VAL A 177 -1.22 0.98 -18.51
N SER A 178 -1.89 2.13 -18.69
CA SER A 178 -1.61 3.08 -19.77
C SER A 178 -1.95 4.48 -19.29
N GLU A 179 -1.06 5.43 -19.57
CA GLU A 179 -1.32 6.86 -19.38
C GLU A 179 -1.33 7.52 -20.76
N GLY A 180 -2.34 8.35 -21.00
CA GLY A 180 -2.40 9.21 -22.18
C GLY A 180 -1.31 10.29 -22.12
N THR A 181 -1.15 11.04 -23.21
CA THR A 181 -0.33 12.27 -23.22
C THR A 181 -1.05 13.36 -22.43
N ASN A 182 -0.93 13.31 -21.12
CA ASN A 182 -1.59 14.23 -20.19
C ASN A 182 -0.79 15.54 -20.09
N GLU A 183 -0.70 16.29 -21.21
CA GLU A 183 -0.03 17.58 -21.25
C GLU A 183 -1.00 18.71 -20.92
N LEU A 184 -0.65 19.51 -19.93
CA LEU A 184 -1.40 20.67 -19.48
C LEU A 184 -0.50 21.89 -19.51
N PHE A 185 -1.03 23.06 -19.90
CA PHE A 185 -0.29 24.32 -19.83
C PHE A 185 -0.76 25.11 -18.61
N ALA A 186 0.18 25.77 -17.93
CA ALA A 186 -0.18 26.65 -16.81
C ALA A 186 -1.21 27.71 -17.29
N GLY A 187 -2.26 27.91 -16.49
CA GLY A 187 -3.39 28.79 -16.84
C GLY A 187 -4.42 28.19 -17.78
N ASP A 188 -4.32 26.89 -18.09
CA ASP A 188 -5.22 26.23 -19.04
C ASP A 188 -5.93 25.02 -18.42
N THR A 189 -6.87 24.45 -19.16
CA THR A 189 -7.52 23.17 -18.87
C THR A 189 -7.13 22.16 -19.92
N GLY A 190 -7.25 20.88 -19.57
CA GLY A 190 -6.97 19.76 -20.44
C GLY A 190 -7.65 18.51 -19.90
N THR A 191 -7.35 17.38 -20.49
CA THR A 191 -7.92 16.09 -20.13
C THR A 191 -6.83 15.18 -19.55
N LEU A 192 -7.04 14.69 -18.33
CA LEU A 192 -6.28 13.57 -17.76
C LEU A 192 -6.96 12.27 -18.22
N ALA A 193 -6.24 11.48 -19.00
CA ALA A 193 -6.71 10.18 -19.49
C ALA A 193 -5.74 9.08 -19.08
N PHE A 194 -6.26 7.96 -18.59
CA PHE A 194 -5.48 6.76 -18.27
C PHE A 194 -6.36 5.52 -18.33
N GLU A 195 -5.76 4.35 -18.38
CA GLU A 195 -6.44 3.07 -18.33
C GLU A 195 -6.17 2.39 -16.99
N ILE A 196 -7.23 1.98 -16.30
CA ILE A 196 -7.16 1.20 -15.07
C ILE A 196 -7.54 -0.24 -15.35
N LYS A 197 -6.78 -1.17 -14.82
CA LYS A 197 -7.01 -2.61 -14.95
C LYS A 197 -7.21 -3.24 -13.58
N ASN A 198 -8.20 -4.12 -13.47
CA ASN A 198 -8.31 -5.03 -12.33
C ASN A 198 -7.33 -6.19 -12.54
N THR A 199 -6.24 -6.20 -11.78
CA THR A 199 -5.22 -7.26 -11.79
C THR A 199 -5.47 -8.33 -10.75
N GLY A 200 -6.53 -8.17 -9.94
CA GLY A 200 -6.95 -9.13 -8.94
C GLY A 200 -7.73 -10.30 -9.50
N THR A 201 -8.27 -11.12 -8.60
CA THR A 201 -8.99 -12.35 -8.90
C THR A 201 -10.50 -12.24 -8.69
N GLN A 202 -10.97 -11.09 -8.13
CA GLN A 202 -12.36 -10.83 -7.83
C GLN A 202 -12.90 -9.63 -8.60
N THR A 203 -14.20 -9.67 -8.95
CA THR A 203 -14.89 -8.54 -9.61
C THR A 203 -15.09 -7.39 -8.62
N ALA A 204 -14.64 -6.20 -8.99
CA ALA A 204 -14.95 -4.96 -8.31
C ALA A 204 -16.28 -4.41 -8.83
N ARG A 205 -17.32 -4.37 -7.99
CA ARG A 205 -18.65 -3.87 -8.35
C ARG A 205 -18.86 -2.44 -7.88
N ASN A 206 -19.66 -1.68 -8.61
CA ASN A 206 -19.98 -0.28 -8.30
C ASN A 206 -18.70 0.53 -8.00
N ALA A 207 -17.67 0.31 -8.80
CA ALA A 207 -16.37 0.94 -8.61
C ALA A 207 -16.46 2.45 -8.87
N THR A 208 -15.81 3.21 -8.00
CA THR A 208 -15.67 4.66 -8.12
C THR A 208 -14.19 5.01 -7.91
N LEU A 209 -13.58 5.59 -8.94
CA LEU A 209 -12.24 6.12 -8.84
C LEU A 209 -12.31 7.49 -8.17
N ARG A 210 -11.61 7.65 -7.07
CA ARG A 210 -11.42 8.93 -6.39
C ARG A 210 -10.04 9.46 -6.75
N LEU A 211 -10.02 10.59 -7.43
CA LEU A 211 -8.79 11.27 -7.84
C LEU A 211 -8.54 12.46 -6.92
N ALA A 212 -7.30 12.65 -6.51
CA ALA A 212 -6.91 13.76 -5.65
C ALA A 212 -5.58 14.35 -6.10
N SER A 213 -5.51 15.68 -6.24
CA SER A 213 -4.27 16.42 -6.47
C SER A 213 -3.74 16.97 -5.15
N ARG A 214 -2.46 16.71 -4.86
CA ARG A 214 -1.74 17.33 -3.72
C ARG A 214 -1.09 18.65 -4.09
N ALA A 215 -1.03 18.97 -5.38
CA ALA A 215 -0.39 20.18 -5.85
C ALA A 215 -1.34 21.38 -5.76
N THR A 216 -0.94 22.42 -5.05
CA THR A 216 -1.66 23.69 -5.07
C THR A 216 -1.60 24.28 -6.48
N GLY A 217 -2.78 24.54 -7.07
CA GLY A 217 -2.89 25.06 -8.44
C GLY A 217 -3.18 23.99 -9.51
N LEU A 218 -3.09 22.69 -9.22
CA LEU A 218 -3.64 21.63 -10.07
C LEU A 218 -5.03 21.26 -9.54
N TYR A 219 -6.05 21.32 -10.39
CA TYR A 219 -7.45 21.12 -9.99
C TYR A 219 -8.23 20.31 -11.03
N PHE A 220 -9.35 19.73 -10.61
CA PHE A 220 -10.33 19.07 -11.48
C PHE A 220 -11.54 19.99 -11.72
N GLY A 221 -12.20 19.76 -12.87
CA GLY A 221 -13.35 20.52 -13.27
C GLY A 221 -13.01 21.83 -13.99
N SER A 222 -13.97 22.77 -14.00
CA SER A 222 -13.80 24.04 -14.72
C SER A 222 -13.08 25.10 -13.86
N PRO A 223 -12.45 26.10 -14.49
CA PRO A 223 -11.84 27.22 -13.77
C PRO A 223 -12.83 27.99 -12.87
N ALA A 224 -14.12 27.98 -13.20
CA ALA A 224 -15.16 28.64 -12.42
C ALA A 224 -15.54 27.86 -11.15
N ASN A 225 -15.26 26.54 -11.10
CA ASN A 225 -15.53 25.68 -9.96
C ASN A 225 -14.42 24.65 -9.79
N PRO A 226 -13.19 25.07 -9.43
CA PRO A 226 -12.06 24.19 -9.26
C PRO A 226 -12.20 23.32 -8.01
N SER A 227 -11.85 22.04 -8.12
CA SER A 227 -11.82 21.10 -6.99
C SER A 227 -10.47 20.37 -6.94
N PRO A 228 -9.86 20.16 -5.78
CA PRO A 228 -8.68 19.34 -5.65
C PRO A 228 -8.97 17.84 -5.80
N GLU A 229 -10.25 17.45 -5.82
CA GLU A 229 -10.70 16.05 -5.89
C GLU A 229 -11.77 15.89 -6.98
N ASN A 230 -11.82 14.68 -7.55
CA ASN A 230 -12.87 14.27 -8.50
C ASN A 230 -13.22 12.80 -8.28
N GLY A 231 -14.43 12.41 -8.67
CA GLY A 231 -14.91 11.04 -8.63
C GLY A 231 -15.42 10.60 -10.01
N VAL A 232 -14.92 9.45 -10.49
CA VAL A 232 -15.39 8.83 -11.74
C VAL A 232 -16.02 7.50 -11.41
N PHE A 233 -17.29 7.34 -11.76
CA PHE A 233 -17.99 6.08 -11.59
C PHE A 233 -17.65 5.13 -12.73
N VAL A 234 -17.26 3.90 -12.36
CA VAL A 234 -17.05 2.75 -13.23
C VAL A 234 -18.01 1.67 -12.78
N GLU A 235 -18.81 1.10 -13.67
CA GLU A 235 -19.91 0.20 -13.28
C GLU A 235 -19.39 -1.07 -12.57
N SER A 236 -18.51 -1.80 -13.22
CA SER A 236 -17.80 -2.95 -12.65
C SER A 236 -16.50 -3.18 -13.40
N LEU A 237 -15.53 -3.81 -12.74
CA LEU A 237 -14.29 -4.27 -13.35
C LEU A 237 -14.10 -5.75 -13.02
N GLU A 238 -14.23 -6.61 -14.03
CA GLU A 238 -13.96 -8.04 -13.88
C GLU A 238 -12.46 -8.32 -13.80
N PRO A 239 -12.02 -9.46 -13.25
CA PRO A 239 -10.62 -9.86 -13.28
C PRO A 239 -10.00 -9.77 -14.68
N GLY A 240 -8.90 -9.01 -14.80
CA GLY A 240 -8.20 -8.78 -16.07
C GLY A 240 -8.82 -7.70 -16.96
N GLU A 241 -9.99 -7.16 -16.64
CA GLU A 241 -10.64 -6.09 -17.39
C GLU A 241 -9.92 -4.76 -17.25
N THR A 242 -9.94 -3.98 -18.32
CA THR A 242 -9.35 -2.65 -18.39
C THR A 242 -10.43 -1.64 -18.76
N GLU A 243 -10.48 -0.52 -18.04
CA GLU A 243 -11.42 0.58 -18.30
C GLU A 243 -10.67 1.90 -18.53
N SER A 244 -11.12 2.67 -19.52
CA SER A 244 -10.55 3.98 -19.85
C SER A 244 -11.21 5.08 -19.02
N VAL A 245 -10.40 5.85 -18.30
CA VAL A 245 -10.85 6.97 -17.46
C VAL A 245 -10.40 8.27 -18.10
N SER A 246 -11.29 9.26 -18.13
CA SER A 246 -11.04 10.58 -18.67
C SER A 246 -11.71 11.64 -17.80
N VAL A 247 -10.93 12.61 -17.29
CA VAL A 247 -11.42 13.70 -16.44
C VAL A 247 -10.81 15.03 -16.87
N GLN A 248 -11.62 16.10 -16.76
CA GLN A 248 -11.12 17.45 -16.97
C GLN A 248 -10.22 17.87 -15.80
N VAL A 249 -9.02 18.34 -16.12
CA VAL A 249 -8.02 18.86 -15.20
C VAL A 249 -7.59 20.25 -15.62
N GLY A 250 -7.25 21.12 -14.67
CA GLY A 250 -6.77 22.47 -14.97
C GLY A 250 -5.58 22.83 -14.09
N ALA A 251 -4.77 23.77 -14.58
CA ALA A 251 -3.67 24.36 -13.85
C ALA A 251 -3.85 25.88 -13.72
N THR A 252 -3.56 26.42 -12.55
CA THR A 252 -3.53 27.87 -12.36
C THR A 252 -2.36 28.50 -13.09
N ASP A 253 -2.45 29.79 -13.36
CA ASP A 253 -1.43 30.58 -14.08
C ASP A 253 -0.04 30.56 -13.43
N ASP A 254 0.00 30.40 -12.12
CA ASP A 254 1.20 30.43 -11.27
C ASP A 254 1.77 29.02 -10.99
N LEU A 255 1.10 27.97 -11.46
CA LEU A 255 1.62 26.62 -11.31
C LEU A 255 2.89 26.44 -12.15
N SER A 256 3.99 26.11 -11.51
CA SER A 256 5.28 25.90 -12.18
C SER A 256 5.24 24.68 -13.11
N PRO A 257 5.97 24.72 -14.24
CA PRO A 257 6.09 23.54 -15.08
C PRO A 257 6.75 22.36 -14.36
N GLY A 258 6.24 21.16 -14.61
CA GLY A 258 6.71 19.93 -13.95
C GLY A 258 5.74 18.76 -14.12
N ASN A 259 6.11 17.60 -13.56
CA ASN A 259 5.24 16.45 -13.48
C ASN A 259 4.56 16.45 -12.10
N TYR A 260 3.26 16.35 -12.09
CA TYR A 260 2.43 16.37 -10.89
C TYR A 260 1.70 15.05 -10.73
N PRO A 261 1.88 14.35 -9.60
CA PRO A 261 1.14 13.14 -9.33
C PRO A 261 -0.32 13.45 -8.98
N VAL A 262 -1.21 12.59 -9.46
CA VAL A 262 -2.60 12.50 -9.08
C VAL A 262 -2.81 11.18 -8.38
N ASP A 263 -3.13 11.23 -7.10
CA ASP A 263 -3.48 10.05 -6.34
C ASP A 263 -4.85 9.53 -6.78
N THR A 264 -4.94 8.23 -7.00
CA THR A 264 -6.16 7.56 -7.44
C THR A 264 -6.43 6.37 -6.52
N VAL A 265 -7.61 6.31 -5.93
CA VAL A 265 -8.07 5.21 -5.09
C VAL A 265 -9.37 4.66 -5.70
N VAL A 266 -9.46 3.35 -5.85
CA VAL A 266 -10.69 2.68 -6.30
C VAL A 266 -11.50 2.26 -5.09
N ALA A 267 -12.65 2.89 -4.88
CA ALA A 267 -13.64 2.45 -3.91
C ALA A 267 -14.63 1.54 -4.63
N TYR A 268 -14.84 0.31 -4.13
CA TYR A 268 -15.69 -0.70 -4.79
C TYR A 268 -16.43 -1.57 -3.78
N ARG A 269 -17.33 -2.42 -4.28
CA ARG A 269 -17.93 -3.50 -3.50
C ARG A 269 -17.38 -4.83 -4.00
N ASP A 270 -16.97 -5.69 -3.06
CA ASP A 270 -16.56 -7.05 -3.35
C ASP A 270 -17.77 -7.94 -3.67
N GLU A 271 -17.57 -9.21 -3.97
CA GLU A 271 -18.63 -10.17 -4.30
C GLU A 271 -19.60 -10.43 -3.14
N SER A 272 -19.18 -10.19 -1.92
CA SER A 272 -20.00 -10.27 -0.70
C SER A 272 -20.75 -8.96 -0.39
N ASP A 273 -20.71 -7.97 -1.31
CA ASP A 273 -21.31 -6.63 -1.17
C ASP A 273 -20.69 -5.79 -0.02
N ILE A 274 -19.46 -6.12 0.39
CA ILE A 274 -18.69 -5.36 1.38
C ILE A 274 -17.97 -4.22 0.65
N SER A 275 -18.01 -3.01 1.22
CA SER A 275 -17.25 -1.87 0.70
C SER A 275 -15.76 -2.03 0.99
N ARG A 276 -14.95 -1.88 -0.07
CA ARG A 276 -13.49 -1.96 -0.05
C ARG A 276 -12.88 -0.74 -0.72
N GLU A 277 -11.61 -0.50 -0.45
CA GLU A 277 -10.80 0.50 -1.13
C GLU A 277 -9.48 -0.13 -1.55
N SER A 278 -8.96 0.27 -2.72
CA SER A 278 -7.66 -0.16 -3.20
C SER A 278 -6.52 0.56 -2.47
N ASP A 279 -5.31 0.08 -2.67
CA ASP A 279 -4.12 0.90 -2.46
C ASP A 279 -4.17 2.14 -3.34
N THR A 280 -3.38 3.15 -2.96
CA THR A 280 -3.27 4.39 -3.73
C THR A 280 -2.43 4.15 -4.97
N LEU A 281 -3.04 4.32 -6.13
CA LEU A 281 -2.39 4.37 -7.43
C LEU A 281 -1.99 5.81 -7.76
N THR A 282 -1.09 6.01 -8.71
CA THR A 282 -0.65 7.35 -9.11
C THR A 282 -0.68 7.48 -10.62
N ALA A 283 -1.44 8.47 -11.10
CA ALA A 283 -1.40 8.94 -12.50
C ALA A 283 -0.58 10.24 -12.58
N GLY A 284 0.04 10.52 -13.71
CA GLY A 284 0.88 11.70 -13.92
C GLY A 284 0.21 12.75 -14.79
N VAL A 285 0.38 14.05 -14.42
CA VAL A 285 0.02 15.19 -15.25
C VAL A 285 1.29 16.02 -15.52
N GLN A 286 1.64 16.18 -16.79
CA GLN A 286 2.76 17.05 -17.18
C GLN A 286 2.27 18.48 -17.38
N VAL A 287 2.65 19.40 -16.51
CA VAL A 287 2.37 20.83 -16.66
C VAL A 287 3.54 21.50 -17.40
N ARG A 288 3.22 22.20 -18.49
CA ARG A 288 4.14 22.98 -19.29
C ARG A 288 4.01 24.48 -18.99
N HIS A 289 4.96 25.26 -19.48
CA HIS A 289 4.91 26.73 -19.38
C HIS A 289 3.61 27.26 -20.01
N LYS A 290 3.11 28.37 -19.43
CA LYS A 290 1.94 29.08 -19.93
C LYS A 290 2.14 29.46 -21.41
N ARG A 291 1.05 29.47 -22.18
CA ARG A 291 1.02 30.08 -23.53
C ARG A 291 1.17 31.60 -23.40
N THR A 292 2.07 32.15 -24.16
CA THR A 292 2.36 33.59 -24.10
C THR A 292 2.48 34.14 -25.53
N PHE A 293 2.14 35.40 -25.67
CA PHE A 293 2.21 36.09 -26.96
C PHE A 293 2.95 37.41 -26.80
N SER A 294 3.60 37.85 -27.86
CA SER A 294 4.19 39.17 -27.94
C SER A 294 3.73 39.90 -29.21
N MET A 295 3.71 41.21 -29.13
CA MET A 295 3.49 42.09 -30.32
C MET A 295 4.83 42.64 -30.76
N GLU A 296 5.19 42.42 -32.01
CA GLU A 296 6.46 42.85 -32.58
C GLU A 296 6.27 43.78 -33.78
N GLY A 297 7.25 44.65 -34.05
CA GLY A 297 7.27 45.51 -35.22
C GLY A 297 6.06 46.44 -35.31
N LEU A 298 5.57 46.93 -34.19
CA LEU A 298 4.42 47.87 -34.17
C LEU A 298 4.80 49.18 -34.87
N GLU A 299 4.08 49.53 -35.93
CA GLU A 299 4.20 50.76 -36.67
C GLU A 299 2.86 51.50 -36.68
N THR A 300 2.91 52.82 -36.53
CA THR A 300 1.74 53.69 -36.56
C THR A 300 1.77 54.61 -37.76
N GLN A 301 0.63 54.76 -38.41
CA GLN A 301 0.45 55.67 -39.54
C GLN A 301 -0.75 56.59 -39.30
N ASN A 302 -0.64 57.87 -39.70
CA ASN A 302 -1.66 58.91 -39.59
C ASN A 302 -2.14 59.17 -38.15
N PHE A 303 -1.29 59.01 -37.14
CA PHE A 303 -1.63 59.29 -35.75
C PHE A 303 -1.61 60.80 -35.45
N ARG A 304 -2.71 61.46 -35.75
CA ARG A 304 -2.94 62.91 -35.56
C ARG A 304 -4.27 63.13 -34.91
N VAL A 305 -4.40 64.21 -34.14
CA VAL A 305 -5.67 64.69 -33.61
C VAL A 305 -6.63 64.92 -34.79
N ASP A 306 -7.91 64.56 -34.58
CA ASP A 306 -9.00 64.64 -35.60
C ASP A 306 -8.77 63.69 -36.82
N GLU A 307 -8.16 62.53 -36.58
CA GLU A 307 -7.95 61.49 -37.62
C GLU A 307 -8.92 60.36 -37.44
N SER A 308 -9.68 59.99 -38.46
CA SER A 308 -10.70 58.93 -38.41
C SER A 308 -10.15 57.55 -38.80
N GLU A 309 -9.01 57.45 -39.46
CA GLU A 309 -8.41 56.23 -40.01
C GLU A 309 -6.93 56.08 -39.63
N ALA A 310 -6.55 56.37 -38.42
CA ALA A 310 -5.21 56.06 -37.91
C ALA A 310 -5.00 54.54 -37.92
N ARG A 311 -3.83 54.10 -38.43
CA ARG A 311 -3.53 52.70 -38.62
C ARG A 311 -2.38 52.22 -37.72
N ILE A 312 -2.54 51.03 -37.14
CA ILE A 312 -1.52 50.30 -36.41
C ILE A 312 -1.27 48.98 -37.11
N THR A 313 -0.05 48.71 -37.50
CA THR A 313 0.37 47.43 -38.08
C THR A 313 1.46 46.83 -37.24
N GLY A 314 1.53 45.49 -37.22
CA GLY A 314 2.53 44.73 -36.49
C GLY A 314 2.41 43.25 -36.75
N ARG A 315 3.05 42.47 -35.89
CA ARG A 315 2.97 41.03 -35.90
C ARG A 315 2.68 40.52 -34.48
N VAL A 316 1.76 39.57 -34.34
CA VAL A 316 1.64 38.79 -33.16
C VAL A 316 2.53 37.55 -33.28
N VAL A 317 3.24 37.22 -32.22
CA VAL A 317 4.13 36.04 -32.13
C VAL A 317 3.66 35.18 -31.00
N ASN A 318 3.50 33.88 -31.25
CA ASN A 318 3.29 32.89 -30.19
C ASN A 318 4.68 32.58 -29.57
N THR A 319 4.97 33.16 -28.41
CA THR A 319 6.22 32.94 -27.65
C THR A 319 6.11 31.80 -26.66
N GLY A 320 4.93 31.17 -26.55
CA GLY A 320 4.66 30.05 -25.66
C GLY A 320 5.00 28.70 -26.29
N PRO A 321 5.06 27.64 -25.51
CA PRO A 321 5.48 26.31 -25.96
C PRO A 321 4.36 25.48 -26.62
N GLY A 322 3.14 26.00 -26.71
CA GLY A 322 1.98 25.27 -27.22
C GLY A 322 1.32 25.94 -28.42
N VAL A 323 0.70 25.12 -29.27
CA VAL A 323 -0.11 25.60 -30.39
C VAL A 323 -1.30 26.39 -29.91
N ALA A 324 -1.54 27.56 -30.48
CA ALA A 324 -2.72 28.38 -30.27
C ALA A 324 -3.61 28.32 -31.51
N ARG A 325 -4.87 27.90 -31.40
CA ARG A 325 -5.80 27.82 -32.52
C ARG A 325 -6.77 28.97 -32.50
N ASN A 326 -7.31 29.32 -33.65
CA ASN A 326 -8.33 30.37 -33.82
C ASN A 326 -7.95 31.68 -33.10
N VAL A 327 -6.65 32.06 -33.19
CA VAL A 327 -6.12 33.23 -32.53
C VAL A 327 -6.77 34.51 -33.06
N VAL A 328 -7.30 35.31 -32.15
CA VAL A 328 -7.86 36.63 -32.40
C VAL A 328 -7.17 37.64 -31.50
N VAL A 329 -6.59 38.68 -32.10
CA VAL A 329 -5.98 39.78 -31.36
C VAL A 329 -6.95 40.95 -31.32
N ARG A 330 -7.25 41.43 -30.10
CA ARG A 330 -8.13 42.57 -29.87
C ARG A 330 -7.32 43.75 -29.33
N MET A 331 -7.40 44.88 -30.03
CA MET A 331 -6.88 46.14 -29.54
C MET A 331 -7.90 46.78 -28.57
N ARG A 332 -7.47 47.01 -27.33
CA ARG A 332 -8.25 47.77 -26.36
C ARG A 332 -7.88 49.25 -26.44
N GLY A 333 -8.89 50.09 -26.60
CA GLY A 333 -8.67 51.53 -26.57
C GLY A 333 -8.52 52.02 -25.14
N GLU A 334 -7.31 52.51 -24.84
CA GLU A 334 -7.06 53.24 -23.59
C GLU A 334 -6.62 54.67 -24.00
N GLY A 335 -7.34 55.68 -23.59
CA GLY A 335 -6.97 57.09 -23.81
C GLY A 335 -7.41 57.68 -25.15
N ALA A 336 -6.49 58.31 -25.89
CA ALA A 336 -6.79 59.19 -27.02
C ALA A 336 -7.20 58.52 -28.34
N ALA A 337 -7.21 57.19 -28.43
CA ALA A 337 -7.56 56.47 -29.67
C ALA A 337 -8.72 55.50 -29.45
N VAL A 338 -9.76 55.56 -30.24
CA VAL A 338 -10.93 54.68 -30.20
C VAL A 338 -10.83 53.69 -31.37
N PRO A 339 -10.73 52.36 -31.12
CA PRO A 339 -10.68 51.36 -32.16
C PRO A 339 -11.92 51.41 -33.06
N THR A 340 -11.73 51.51 -34.37
CA THR A 340 -12.79 51.41 -35.39
C THR A 340 -12.79 50.05 -36.06
N ASN A 341 -11.61 49.43 -36.20
CA ASN A 341 -11.41 48.02 -36.48
C ASN A 341 -10.36 47.52 -35.49
N GLY A 342 -10.83 47.03 -34.34
CA GLY A 342 -10.00 46.61 -33.20
C GLY A 342 -9.73 45.12 -33.13
N GLU A 343 -10.16 44.30 -34.11
CA GLU A 343 -9.96 42.86 -34.11
C GLU A 343 -9.17 42.41 -35.36
N ALA A 344 -8.23 41.48 -35.13
CA ALA A 344 -7.51 40.79 -36.16
C ALA A 344 -7.55 39.28 -35.95
N ALA A 345 -8.26 38.56 -36.80
CA ALA A 345 -8.25 37.11 -36.82
C ALA A 345 -6.98 36.60 -37.51
N VAL A 346 -6.22 35.78 -36.80
CA VAL A 346 -4.89 35.34 -37.24
C VAL A 346 -4.90 33.87 -37.67
N GLY A 347 -5.76 33.05 -37.05
CA GLY A 347 -5.83 31.62 -37.29
C GLY A 347 -4.95 30.84 -36.31
N THR A 348 -4.30 29.77 -36.73
CA THR A 348 -3.42 28.95 -35.90
C THR A 348 -2.02 29.50 -35.89
N LEU A 349 -1.40 29.54 -34.68
CA LEU A 349 0.01 29.88 -34.51
C LEU A 349 0.72 28.75 -33.77
N GLU A 350 1.67 28.12 -34.44
CA GLU A 350 2.62 27.20 -33.83
C GLU A 350 3.57 27.95 -32.84
N PRO A 351 4.28 27.25 -31.93
CA PRO A 351 5.35 27.89 -31.16
C PRO A 351 6.34 28.65 -32.06
N ASP A 352 6.72 29.86 -31.64
CA ASP A 352 7.60 30.76 -32.34
C ASP A 352 7.07 31.26 -33.71
N GLU A 353 5.87 30.92 -34.10
CA GLU A 353 5.23 31.41 -35.31
C GLU A 353 4.66 32.82 -35.12
N SER A 354 4.68 33.59 -36.17
CA SER A 354 4.17 34.96 -36.16
C SER A 354 3.26 35.25 -37.35
N ALA A 355 2.25 36.08 -37.14
CA ALA A 355 1.35 36.54 -38.19
C ALA A 355 1.12 38.05 -38.15
N PRO A 356 0.89 38.67 -39.32
CA PRO A 356 0.65 40.12 -39.41
C PRO A 356 -0.74 40.45 -38.83
N VAL A 357 -0.79 41.61 -38.14
CA VAL A 357 -2.04 42.20 -37.63
C VAL A 357 -2.15 43.66 -38.08
N ASN A 358 -3.38 44.10 -38.28
CA ASN A 358 -3.67 45.48 -38.71
C ASN A 358 -4.94 45.98 -38.01
N PHE A 359 -4.81 47.10 -37.32
CA PHE A 359 -5.90 47.75 -36.60
C PHE A 359 -6.10 49.17 -37.13
N THR A 360 -7.33 49.65 -37.03
CA THR A 360 -7.64 51.05 -37.29
C THR A 360 -8.32 51.69 -36.10
N ALA A 361 -8.02 52.95 -35.84
CA ALA A 361 -8.60 53.72 -34.76
C ALA A 361 -8.92 55.15 -35.21
N ALA A 362 -9.95 55.73 -34.61
CA ALA A 362 -10.24 57.16 -34.69
C ALA A 362 -9.56 57.88 -33.51
N ILE A 363 -8.95 59.03 -33.80
CA ILE A 363 -8.34 59.90 -32.84
C ILE A 363 -9.22 61.14 -32.69
N PRO A 364 -9.96 61.32 -31.61
CA PRO A 364 -10.86 62.46 -31.39
C PRO A 364 -10.11 63.81 -31.42
N ASP A 365 -10.86 64.86 -31.68
CA ASP A 365 -10.34 66.24 -31.70
C ASP A 365 -9.93 66.74 -30.30
N GLU A 366 -10.53 66.19 -29.23
CA GLU A 366 -10.14 66.42 -27.85
C GLU A 366 -8.91 65.62 -27.38
N ALA A 367 -8.34 64.76 -28.21
CA ALA A 367 -7.19 63.96 -27.82
C ALA A 367 -5.94 64.81 -27.56
N GLU A 368 -5.30 64.59 -26.43
CA GLU A 368 -4.07 65.30 -26.07
C GLU A 368 -2.88 64.68 -26.83
N PRO A 369 -2.03 65.56 -27.50
CA PRO A 369 -0.81 65.09 -28.14
C PRO A 369 0.17 64.55 -27.11
N GLY A 370 0.74 63.35 -27.36
CA GLY A 370 1.72 62.69 -26.47
C GLY A 370 1.92 61.25 -26.76
N SER A 371 2.70 60.61 -25.92
CA SER A 371 2.87 59.15 -25.98
C SER A 371 1.65 58.43 -25.37
N ASN A 372 1.03 57.58 -26.16
CA ASN A 372 -0.12 56.76 -25.72
C ASN A 372 0.28 55.29 -25.79
N SER A 373 -0.27 54.49 -24.85
CA SER A 373 -0.12 53.05 -24.84
C SER A 373 -1.37 52.36 -25.36
N PHE A 374 -1.19 51.21 -25.98
CA PHE A 374 -2.27 50.34 -26.44
C PHE A 374 -2.14 49.01 -25.72
N ALA A 375 -3.25 48.49 -25.19
CA ALA A 375 -3.35 47.15 -24.70
C ALA A 375 -3.85 46.24 -25.83
N PHE A 376 -3.18 45.10 -26.01
CA PHE A 376 -3.63 44.04 -26.89
C PHE A 376 -3.99 42.81 -26.08
N GLU A 377 -5.17 42.30 -26.30
CA GLU A 377 -5.66 41.05 -25.75
C GLU A 377 -5.61 39.98 -26.83
N VAL A 378 -5.01 38.82 -26.52
CA VAL A 378 -4.96 37.71 -27.44
C VAL A 378 -5.89 36.60 -26.91
N GLU A 379 -6.90 36.29 -27.71
CA GLU A 379 -7.85 35.23 -27.45
C GLU A 379 -7.50 34.04 -28.37
N TYR A 380 -7.52 32.83 -27.87
CA TYR A 380 -7.20 31.61 -28.62
C TYR A 380 -8.00 30.41 -28.11
N GLU A 381 -8.12 29.37 -28.92
CA GLU A 381 -8.63 28.08 -28.49
C GLU A 381 -7.47 27.14 -28.18
N ASN A 382 -7.61 26.40 -27.03
CA ASN A 382 -6.69 25.35 -26.67
C ASN A 382 -6.92 24.05 -27.47
N ALA A 383 -6.23 22.97 -27.09
CA ALA A 383 -6.36 21.67 -27.78
C ALA A 383 -7.77 21.06 -27.62
N ASP A 384 -8.45 21.35 -26.52
CA ASP A 384 -9.81 20.86 -26.21
C ASP A 384 -10.92 21.75 -26.81
N GLY A 385 -10.56 22.87 -27.45
CA GLY A 385 -11.49 23.82 -28.05
C GLY A 385 -12.03 24.89 -27.08
N ASP A 386 -11.45 24.97 -25.90
CA ASP A 386 -11.80 26.00 -24.93
C ASP A 386 -11.15 27.34 -25.29
N VAL A 387 -11.92 28.41 -25.24
CA VAL A 387 -11.42 29.79 -25.48
C VAL A 387 -10.70 30.31 -24.23
N ARG A 388 -9.56 30.89 -24.44
CA ARG A 388 -8.66 31.44 -23.42
C ARG A 388 -8.26 32.87 -23.76
#